data_c595a8ecffd5e37be4337918a0c48c94
#
_entry.id   c595a8ecffd5e37be4337918a0c48c94
#
_cell.length_a   1.000
_cell.length_b   1.000
_cell.length_c   1.000
_cell.angle_alpha   90.00
_cell.angle_beta   90.00
_cell.angle_gamma   90.00
#
_symmetry.space_group_name_H-M   'P 1'
#
loop_
_entity.id
_entity.type
_entity.pdbx_description
1 polymer ?
#
loop_
_entity_poly.entity_id
_entity_poly.type
_entity_poly.pdbx_seq_one_letter_code
_entity_poly.pdbx_strand_id
1 'polypeptide(L)'
;MEQVELQLNLIGEEFQEWIQAHKDMNLMMPATRAECLKELADLTYVIYQYAANYDWDLDEAMDRVHESNMSKLVDGKPIKREDGKVLKGPNYQPPDLIDLV
;
A
#
# COMPACT_ATOMS: atom_id res chain seq x y z
N MET A 1 -9.14 19.58 -10.29
CA MET A 1 -8.47 18.70 -11.29
C MET A 1 -6.97 18.88 -11.29
N GLU A 2 -6.47 20.10 -11.32
CA GLU A 2 -5.03 20.38 -11.26
C GLU A 2 -4.38 19.81 -9.99
N GLN A 3 -5.05 19.94 -8.83
CA GLN A 3 -4.53 19.37 -7.57
C GLN A 3 -4.45 17.86 -7.61
N VAL A 4 -5.39 17.19 -8.27
CA VAL A 4 -5.40 15.73 -8.40
C VAL A 4 -4.25 15.27 -9.29
N GLU A 5 -4.02 15.96 -10.41
CA GLU A 5 -2.89 15.65 -11.29
C GLU A 5 -1.56 15.88 -10.58
N LEU A 6 -1.44 16.97 -9.81
CA LEU A 6 -0.26 17.24 -9.01
C LEU A 6 -0.03 16.11 -7.98
N GLN A 7 -1.09 15.67 -7.29
CA GLN A 7 -0.98 14.58 -6.33
C GLN A 7 -0.57 13.27 -6.98
N LEU A 8 -1.11 12.96 -8.15
CA LEU A 8 -0.70 11.77 -8.90
C LEU A 8 0.78 11.81 -9.25
N ASN A 9 1.27 12.98 -9.71
CA ASN A 9 2.69 13.15 -10.04
C ASN A 9 3.57 13.03 -8.79
N LEU A 10 3.13 13.56 -7.65
CA LEU A 10 3.85 13.43 -6.39
C LEU A 10 3.95 11.97 -5.94
N ILE A 11 2.88 11.20 -6.10
CA ILE A 11 2.92 9.76 -5.80
C ILE A 11 3.97 9.07 -6.67
N GLY A 12 4.01 9.39 -7.96
CA GLY A 12 5.01 8.85 -8.87
C GLY A 12 6.43 9.20 -8.46
N GLU A 13 6.67 10.45 -8.08
CA GLU A 13 7.99 10.91 -7.62
C GLU A 13 8.41 10.21 -6.33
N GLU A 14 7.53 10.15 -5.33
CA GLU A 14 7.84 9.50 -4.05
C GLU A 14 8.04 8.00 -4.22
N PHE A 15 7.31 7.38 -5.14
CA PHE A 15 7.50 5.98 -5.47
C PHE A 15 8.91 5.72 -6.02
N GLN A 16 9.38 6.56 -6.95
CA GLN A 16 10.72 6.45 -7.51
C GLN A 16 11.81 6.71 -6.46
N GLU A 17 11.59 7.67 -5.56
CA GLU A 17 12.52 7.94 -4.47
C GLU A 17 12.62 6.77 -3.50
N TRP A 18 11.49 6.12 -3.19
CA TRP A 18 11.49 4.93 -2.35
C TRP A 18 12.24 3.77 -3.04
N ILE A 19 12.00 3.55 -4.34
CA ILE A 19 12.72 2.52 -5.09
C ILE A 19 14.22 2.77 -5.04
N GLN A 20 14.66 4.02 -5.22
CA GLN A 20 16.08 4.36 -5.17
C GLN A 20 16.65 4.13 -3.77
N ALA A 21 15.94 4.53 -2.72
CA ALA A 21 16.37 4.28 -1.35
C ALA A 21 16.47 2.77 -1.05
N HIS A 22 15.58 1.97 -1.62
CA HIS A 22 15.63 0.51 -1.52
C HIS A 22 16.90 -0.05 -2.18
N LYS A 23 17.21 0.44 -3.39
CA LYS A 23 18.42 0.00 -4.11
C LYS A 23 19.71 0.38 -3.38
N ASP A 24 19.70 1.54 -2.72
CA ASP A 24 20.87 2.06 -2.00
C ASP A 24 20.97 1.51 -0.57
N MET A 25 19.93 0.82 -0.10
CA MET A 25 19.88 0.33 1.28
C MET A 25 20.93 -0.78 1.50
N ASN A 26 21.71 -0.59 2.57
CA ASN A 26 22.61 -1.61 3.10
C ASN A 26 22.07 -2.01 4.48
N LEU A 27 21.64 -3.26 4.62
CA LEU A 27 21.01 -3.74 5.86
C LEU A 27 21.96 -3.67 7.07
N MET A 28 23.28 -3.62 6.82
CA MET A 28 24.28 -3.49 7.88
C MET A 28 24.48 -2.03 8.32
N MET A 29 23.89 -1.06 7.64
CA MET A 29 24.01 0.36 7.94
C MET A 29 22.64 0.95 8.33
N PRO A 30 22.42 1.17 9.64
CA PRO A 30 21.13 1.66 10.13
C PRO A 30 20.64 2.95 9.46
N ALA A 31 21.56 3.86 9.10
CA ALA A 31 21.19 5.12 8.45
C ALA A 31 20.52 4.89 7.09
N THR A 32 20.96 3.89 6.32
CA THR A 32 20.35 3.58 5.03
C THR A 32 18.97 2.93 5.19
N ARG A 33 18.79 2.12 6.24
CA ARG A 33 17.47 1.56 6.56
C ARG A 33 16.49 2.66 6.97
N ALA A 34 16.95 3.61 7.77
CA ALA A 34 16.12 4.75 8.19
C ALA A 34 15.72 5.60 6.98
N GLU A 35 16.64 5.80 6.02
CA GLU A 35 16.32 6.54 4.80
C GLU A 35 15.27 5.82 3.97
N CYS A 36 15.37 4.51 3.83
CA CYS A 36 14.37 3.73 3.09
C CYS A 36 12.99 3.83 3.77
N LEU A 37 12.94 3.73 5.10
CA LEU A 37 11.70 3.89 5.86
C LEU A 37 11.13 5.30 5.69
N LYS A 38 11.99 6.33 5.71
CA LYS A 38 11.58 7.73 5.51
C LYS A 38 10.91 7.91 4.14
N GLU A 39 11.51 7.35 3.09
CA GLU A 39 10.93 7.45 1.75
C GLU A 39 9.62 6.66 1.62
N LEU A 40 9.52 5.53 2.31
CA LEU A 40 8.26 4.78 2.36
C LEU A 40 7.16 5.59 3.06
N ALA A 41 7.50 6.28 4.14
CA ALA A 41 6.57 7.15 4.86
C ALA A 41 6.14 8.34 4.00
N ASP A 42 7.06 8.96 3.27
CA ASP A 42 6.73 10.06 2.34
C ASP A 42 5.76 9.59 1.26
N LEU A 43 5.99 8.41 0.69
CA LEU A 43 5.08 7.82 -0.30
C LEU A 43 3.68 7.62 0.30
N THR A 44 3.61 7.06 1.50
CA THR A 44 2.34 6.84 2.18
C THR A 44 1.62 8.15 2.44
N TYR A 45 2.36 9.18 2.82
CA TYR A 45 1.82 10.51 3.09
C TYR A 45 1.10 11.08 1.87
N VAL A 46 1.74 11.06 0.70
CA VAL A 46 1.11 11.59 -0.52
C VAL A 46 -0.04 10.72 -1.02
N ILE A 47 -0.04 9.42 -0.72
CA ILE A 47 -1.18 8.55 -1.00
C ILE A 47 -2.40 9.00 -0.17
N TYR A 48 -2.21 9.28 1.11
CA TYR A 48 -3.29 9.79 1.96
C TYR A 48 -3.79 11.16 1.50
N GLN A 49 -2.89 12.03 1.02
CA GLN A 49 -3.29 13.32 0.45
C GLN A 49 -4.18 13.14 -0.78
N TYR A 50 -3.85 12.17 -1.63
CA TYR A 50 -4.67 11.85 -2.80
C TYR A 50 -6.10 11.47 -2.38
N ALA A 51 -6.24 10.59 -1.41
CA ALA A 51 -7.55 10.19 -0.90
C ALA A 51 -8.30 11.38 -0.29
N ALA A 52 -7.59 12.26 0.44
CA ALA A 52 -8.19 13.44 1.07
C ALA A 52 -8.74 14.42 0.04
N ASN A 53 -8.11 14.53 -1.13
CA ASN A 53 -8.61 15.40 -2.21
C ASN A 53 -9.98 14.96 -2.74
N TYR A 54 -10.31 13.68 -2.59
CA TYR A 54 -11.62 13.14 -2.95
C TYR A 54 -12.55 12.99 -1.76
N ASP A 55 -12.11 13.37 -0.57
CA ASP A 55 -12.86 13.16 0.68
C ASP A 55 -13.17 11.68 0.94
N TRP A 56 -12.25 10.81 0.55
CA TRP A 56 -12.36 9.37 0.77
C TRP A 56 -11.75 8.95 2.10
N ASP A 57 -12.42 8.06 2.83
CA ASP A 57 -11.90 7.49 4.07
C ASP A 57 -10.97 6.32 3.74
N LEU A 58 -9.69 6.62 3.55
CA LEU A 58 -8.70 5.61 3.19
C LEU A 58 -8.44 4.64 4.36
N ASP A 59 -8.52 5.10 5.60
CA ASP A 59 -8.33 4.22 6.76
C ASP A 59 -9.40 3.12 6.79
N GLU A 60 -10.66 3.48 6.60
CA GLU A 60 -11.74 2.49 6.53
C GLU A 60 -11.58 1.56 5.32
N ALA A 61 -11.18 2.12 4.17
CA ALA A 61 -10.91 1.30 3.00
C ALA A 61 -9.79 0.29 3.27
N MET A 62 -8.72 0.71 3.96
CA MET A 62 -7.61 -0.18 4.34
C MET A 62 -8.06 -1.29 5.26
N ASP A 63 -8.93 -0.99 6.23
CA ASP A 63 -9.48 -2.00 7.14
C ASP A 63 -10.27 -3.06 6.37
N ARG A 64 -11.12 -2.62 5.43
CA ARG A 64 -11.92 -3.54 4.61
C ARG A 64 -11.06 -4.37 3.65
N VAL A 65 -10.03 -3.78 3.07
CA VAL A 65 -9.07 -4.50 2.23
C VAL A 65 -8.32 -5.53 3.08
N HIS A 66 -7.95 -5.18 4.30
CA HIS A 66 -7.29 -6.12 5.21
C HIS A 66 -8.21 -7.32 5.51
N GLU A 67 -9.48 -7.07 5.86
CA GLU A 67 -10.44 -8.15 6.10
C GLU A 67 -10.59 -9.05 4.87
N SER A 68 -10.66 -8.44 3.67
CA SER A 68 -10.72 -9.18 2.42
C SER A 68 -9.49 -10.06 2.24
N ASN A 69 -8.30 -9.51 2.51
CA ASN A 69 -7.06 -10.27 2.41
C ASN A 69 -7.04 -11.43 3.41
N MET A 70 -7.52 -11.23 4.63
CA MET A 70 -7.62 -12.29 5.63
C MET A 70 -8.59 -13.40 5.20
N SER A 71 -9.62 -13.06 4.44
CA SER A 71 -10.59 -14.06 3.93
C SER A 71 -10.00 -15.00 2.88
N LYS A 72 -8.80 -14.67 2.33
CA LYS A 72 -8.08 -15.58 1.43
C LYS A 72 -7.54 -16.82 2.16
N LEU A 73 -7.39 -16.76 3.46
CA LEU A 73 -6.76 -17.81 4.25
C LEU A 73 -7.68 -19.02 4.42
N VAL A 74 -7.05 -20.19 4.56
CA VAL A 74 -7.74 -21.45 4.88
C VAL A 74 -7.19 -21.94 6.22
N ASP A 75 -8.07 -22.08 7.21
CA ASP A 75 -7.68 -22.43 8.58
C ASP A 75 -6.58 -21.52 9.13
N GLY A 76 -6.69 -20.22 8.85
CA GLY A 76 -5.74 -19.20 9.29
C GLY A 76 -4.42 -19.21 8.55
N LYS A 77 -4.29 -19.98 7.46
CA LYS A 77 -3.02 -20.13 6.72
C LYS A 77 -3.19 -19.72 5.26
N PRO A 78 -2.21 -19.04 4.67
CA PRO A 78 -2.26 -18.71 3.26
C PRO A 78 -1.99 -19.92 2.39
N ILE A 79 -2.71 -20.01 1.26
CA ILE A 79 -2.38 -20.93 0.18
C ILE A 79 -1.51 -20.12 -0.79
N LYS A 80 -0.25 -20.53 -0.97
CA LYS A 80 0.69 -19.77 -1.79
C LYS A 80 0.97 -20.45 -3.11
N ARG A 81 1.07 -19.64 -4.16
CA ARG A 81 1.59 -20.04 -5.45
C ARG A 81 3.11 -20.24 -5.36
N GLU A 82 3.72 -20.91 -6.34
CA GLU A 82 5.18 -21.17 -6.33
C GLU A 82 6.02 -19.91 -6.19
N ASP A 83 5.57 -18.78 -6.73
CA ASP A 83 6.26 -17.49 -6.63
C ASP A 83 6.02 -16.75 -5.31
N GLY A 84 5.27 -17.36 -4.38
CA GLY A 84 4.97 -16.79 -3.07
C GLY A 84 3.71 -15.95 -3.01
N LYS A 85 3.00 -15.78 -4.14
CA LYS A 85 1.74 -15.04 -4.14
C LYS A 85 0.65 -15.82 -3.42
N VAL A 86 -0.08 -15.13 -2.51
CA VAL A 86 -1.20 -15.72 -1.78
C VAL A 86 -2.39 -15.87 -2.74
N LEU A 87 -2.91 -17.08 -2.81
CA LEU A 87 -4.08 -17.40 -3.62
C LEU A 87 -5.36 -17.18 -2.82
N LYS A 88 -6.46 -16.96 -3.54
CA LYS A 88 -7.78 -16.81 -2.94
C LYS A 88 -8.29 -18.19 -2.53
N GLY A 89 -8.53 -18.39 -1.24
CA GLY A 89 -9.17 -19.60 -0.73
C GLY A 89 -10.66 -19.62 -1.01
N PRO A 90 -11.35 -20.73 -0.62
CA PRO A 90 -12.77 -20.90 -0.91
C PRO A 90 -13.69 -19.90 -0.18
N ASN A 91 -13.20 -19.29 0.90
CA ASN A 91 -13.97 -18.32 1.70
C ASN A 91 -13.64 -16.87 1.34
N TYR A 92 -12.89 -16.65 0.27
CA TYR A 92 -12.50 -15.30 -0.14
C TYR A 92 -13.72 -14.43 -0.44
N GLN A 93 -13.71 -13.22 0.11
CA GLN A 93 -14.69 -12.17 -0.17
C GLN A 93 -13.95 -10.90 -0.59
N PRO A 94 -14.25 -10.37 -1.79
CA PRO A 94 -13.65 -9.11 -2.22
C PRO A 94 -14.13 -7.96 -1.33
N PRO A 95 -13.31 -6.89 -1.18
CA PRO A 95 -13.74 -5.73 -0.41
C PRO A 95 -14.85 -4.97 -1.15
N ASP A 96 -15.82 -4.46 -0.41
CA ASP A 96 -16.85 -3.57 -0.94
C ASP A 96 -16.58 -2.17 -0.38
N LEU A 97 -16.29 -1.22 -1.26
CA LEU A 97 -15.92 0.14 -0.90
C LEU A 97 -16.89 1.18 -1.49
N ILE A 98 -18.00 0.75 -2.07
CA ILE A 98 -18.88 1.66 -2.83
C ILE A 98 -19.46 2.77 -1.95
N ASP A 99 -19.70 2.49 -0.67
CA ASP A 99 -20.22 3.48 0.27
C ASP A 99 -19.19 4.50 0.74
N LEU A 100 -17.92 4.31 0.39
CA LEU A 100 -16.81 5.19 0.78
C LEU A 100 -16.47 6.24 -0.28
N VAL A 101 -17.07 6.15 -1.45
CA VAL A 101 -16.73 7.04 -2.58
C VAL A 101 -17.89 7.94 -3.01
#